data_ae9d6c10b01d3042548e41788511a6be
#
_entry.id   ae9d6c10b01d3042548e41788511a6be
#
_cell.length_a   1.000
_cell.length_b   1.000
_cell.length_c   1.000
_cell.angle_alpha   90.00
_cell.angle_beta   90.00
_cell.angle_gamma   90.00
#
_symmetry.space_group_name_H-M   'P 1'
#
loop_
_entity.id
_entity.type
_entity.pdbx_description
1 polymer ?
#
loop_
_entity_poly.entity_id
_entity_poly.type
_entity_poly.pdbx_seq_one_letter_code
_entity_poly.pdbx_strand_id
1 'polypeptide(L)'
;EPAEIKNQTLKVQSTITVKYYDEPYNAEALLVQPSPAGRIWIATKRESKQGAYYELPSSVWGSSKSVTLRPTGTVPAMTTDATYAPDGRTYAIRTYFGGTQFQGSPPGTDPAELNIGFRGQGEGLTYSYDSRFLYAVSEGVDNPLMKIPLP
;
A
#
# COMPACT_ATOMS: atom_id res chain seq x y z
N GLU A 1 -1.41 11.10 14.93
CA GLU A 1 0.06 11.19 15.02
C GLU A 1 0.44 11.99 16.26
N PRO A 2 1.55 11.67 16.94
CA PRO A 2 2.01 12.48 18.06
C PRO A 2 2.44 13.88 17.56
N ALA A 3 2.16 14.91 18.32
CA ALA A 3 2.52 16.29 18.00
C ALA A 3 4.06 16.49 17.88
N GLU A 4 4.84 15.61 18.49
CA GLU A 4 6.29 15.60 18.46
C GLU A 4 6.82 14.19 18.17
N ILE A 5 7.79 14.08 17.27
CA ILE A 5 8.54 12.84 17.05
C ILE A 5 9.63 12.76 18.13
N LYS A 6 9.51 11.79 19.02
CA LYS A 6 10.49 11.51 20.08
C LYS A 6 10.65 10.01 20.31
N ASN A 7 11.76 9.63 20.90
CA ASN A 7 11.97 8.23 21.29
C ASN A 7 10.91 7.83 22.33
N GLN A 8 10.05 6.88 21.93
CA GLN A 8 8.99 6.35 22.80
C GLN A 8 8.64 4.94 22.42
N THR A 9 8.16 4.16 23.38
CA THR A 9 7.59 2.85 23.14
C THR A 9 6.08 2.98 22.96
N LEU A 10 5.59 2.56 21.78
CA LEU A 10 4.15 2.52 21.51
C LEU A 10 3.59 1.15 21.91
N LYS A 11 2.40 1.15 22.48
CA LYS A 11 1.66 -0.09 22.75
C LYS A 11 0.77 -0.40 21.55
N VAL A 12 0.79 -1.66 21.10
CA VAL A 12 -0.18 -2.17 20.13
C VAL A 12 -1.57 -2.09 20.75
N GLN A 13 -2.45 -1.31 20.16
CA GLN A 13 -3.83 -1.13 20.65
C GLN A 13 -4.71 -2.33 20.31
N SER A 14 -4.52 -2.90 19.11
CA SER A 14 -5.34 -4.00 18.62
C SER A 14 -4.54 -4.84 17.63
N THR A 15 -4.81 -6.14 17.61
CA THR A 15 -4.23 -7.10 16.68
C THR A 15 -5.34 -7.96 16.10
N ILE A 16 -5.31 -8.19 14.80
CA ILE A 16 -6.23 -9.07 14.10
C ILE A 16 -5.47 -10.05 13.22
N THR A 17 -5.93 -11.30 13.19
CA THR A 17 -5.42 -12.30 12.27
C THR A 17 -6.23 -12.26 10.98
N VAL A 18 -5.53 -12.04 9.86
CA VAL A 18 -6.13 -12.06 8.52
C VAL A 18 -5.86 -13.41 7.87
N LYS A 19 -6.90 -14.00 7.28
CA LYS A 19 -6.82 -15.20 6.45
C LYS A 19 -7.39 -14.90 5.07
N TYR A 20 -6.77 -15.42 4.03
CA TYR A 20 -7.34 -15.38 2.68
C TYR A 20 -8.29 -16.57 2.51
N TYR A 21 -9.35 -16.37 1.71
CA TYR A 21 -10.40 -17.37 1.54
C TYR A 21 -9.91 -18.66 0.90
N ASP A 22 -8.99 -18.57 -0.02
CA ASP A 22 -8.53 -19.64 -0.89
C ASP A 22 -7.22 -20.29 -0.43
N GLU A 23 -6.13 -19.53 -0.42
CA GLU A 23 -4.79 -20.02 -0.07
C GLU A 23 -3.95 -18.91 0.61
N PRO A 24 -2.88 -19.24 1.31
CA PRO A 24 -1.94 -18.22 1.81
C PRO A 24 -1.24 -17.48 0.67
N TYR A 25 -1.11 -16.17 0.80
CA TYR A 25 -0.39 -15.32 -0.16
C TYR A 25 0.73 -14.54 0.51
N ASN A 26 1.79 -14.28 -0.26
CA ASN A 26 2.71 -13.21 0.06
C ASN A 26 2.01 -11.86 -0.14
N ALA A 27 2.12 -10.95 0.82
CA ALA A 27 1.54 -9.61 0.75
C ALA A 27 2.54 -8.61 1.33
N GLU A 28 2.89 -7.61 0.53
CA GLU A 28 3.91 -6.62 0.90
C GLU A 28 3.35 -5.20 0.89
N ALA A 29 2.16 -4.98 0.33
CA ALA A 29 1.57 -3.67 0.22
C ALA A 29 0.31 -3.51 1.09
N LEU A 30 0.26 -2.41 1.85
CA LEU A 30 -0.85 -2.02 2.70
C LEU A 30 -1.34 -0.62 2.29
N LEU A 31 -2.58 -0.53 1.83
CA LEU A 31 -3.23 0.73 1.52
C LEU A 31 -4.14 1.16 2.67
N VAL A 32 -3.88 2.33 3.23
CA VAL A 32 -4.74 2.95 4.24
C VAL A 32 -5.29 4.25 3.67
N GLN A 33 -6.58 4.28 3.38
CA GLN A 33 -7.22 5.49 2.87
C GLN A 33 -7.33 6.52 4.00
N PRO A 34 -6.93 7.78 3.76
CA PRO A 34 -7.06 8.84 4.76
C PRO A 34 -8.50 9.05 5.23
N SER A 35 -8.64 9.58 6.46
CA SER A 35 -9.94 10.00 7.01
C SER A 35 -10.68 10.96 6.04
N PRO A 36 -12.03 10.92 5.97
CA PRO A 36 -12.94 10.19 6.88
C PRO A 36 -13.21 8.73 6.47
N ALA A 37 -12.79 8.28 5.30
CA ALA A 37 -13.10 6.93 4.82
C ALA A 37 -12.42 5.83 5.64
N GLY A 38 -11.12 5.99 5.93
CA GLY A 38 -10.37 5.09 6.81
C GLY A 38 -10.35 3.61 6.38
N ARG A 39 -10.60 3.33 5.09
CA ARG A 39 -10.63 1.96 4.55
C ARG A 39 -9.22 1.42 4.41
N ILE A 40 -9.06 0.11 4.55
CA ILE A 40 -7.77 -0.56 4.52
C ILE A 40 -7.82 -1.72 3.53
N TRP A 41 -6.80 -1.84 2.69
CA TRP A 41 -6.62 -2.97 1.77
C TRP A 41 -5.23 -3.56 1.93
N ILE A 42 -5.17 -4.87 1.82
CA ILE A 42 -3.94 -5.63 1.62
C ILE A 42 -3.84 -5.95 0.13
N ALA A 43 -2.69 -5.72 -0.48
CA ALA A 43 -2.40 -6.13 -1.84
C ALA A 43 -1.37 -7.25 -1.85
N THR A 44 -1.70 -8.36 -2.51
CA THR A 44 -0.82 -9.53 -2.56
C THR A 44 0.20 -9.42 -3.67
N LYS A 45 1.41 -9.91 -3.42
CA LYS A 45 2.49 -10.04 -4.40
C LYS A 45 2.44 -11.41 -5.04
N ARG A 46 2.49 -11.45 -6.36
CA ARG A 46 2.69 -12.66 -7.16
C ARG A 46 3.74 -12.39 -8.23
N GLU A 47 4.64 -13.34 -8.45
CA GLU A 47 5.81 -13.13 -9.31
C GLU A 47 5.46 -13.14 -10.81
N SER A 48 4.58 -14.04 -11.24
CA SER A 48 4.32 -14.31 -12.67
C SER A 48 2.91 -13.96 -13.13
N LYS A 49 2.04 -13.50 -12.24
CA LYS A 49 0.65 -13.12 -12.54
C LYS A 49 0.17 -12.01 -11.62
N GLN A 50 -0.95 -11.40 -11.95
CA GLN A 50 -1.59 -10.41 -11.09
C GLN A 50 -1.87 -10.99 -9.69
N GLY A 51 -1.65 -10.17 -8.67
CA GLY A 51 -2.13 -10.40 -7.32
C GLY A 51 -3.58 -9.93 -7.15
N ALA A 52 -4.02 -9.79 -5.91
CA ALA A 52 -5.36 -9.33 -5.59
C ALA A 52 -5.37 -8.34 -4.43
N TYR A 53 -6.37 -7.45 -4.45
CA TYR A 53 -6.72 -6.61 -3.31
C TYR A 53 -7.69 -7.35 -2.39
N TYR A 54 -7.49 -7.15 -1.09
CA TYR A 54 -8.34 -7.66 -0.02
C TYR A 54 -8.69 -6.52 0.92
N GLU A 55 -9.95 -6.12 0.96
CA GLU A 55 -10.41 -5.07 1.86
C GLU A 55 -10.67 -5.61 3.28
N LEU A 56 -10.17 -4.90 4.29
CA LEU A 56 -10.49 -5.18 5.67
C LEU A 56 -11.85 -4.53 6.02
N PRO A 57 -12.82 -5.31 6.51
CA PRO A 57 -14.07 -4.73 7.02
C PRO A 57 -13.80 -3.79 8.22
N SER A 58 -14.43 -2.63 8.26
CA SER A 58 -14.27 -1.68 9.36
C SER A 58 -14.63 -2.25 10.74
N SER A 59 -15.52 -3.24 10.77
CA SER A 59 -15.96 -3.94 11.97
C SER A 59 -14.89 -4.81 12.63
N VAL A 60 -13.77 -5.10 11.95
CA VAL A 60 -12.74 -6.01 12.50
C VAL A 60 -12.11 -5.50 13.80
N TRP A 61 -12.01 -4.19 13.97
CA TRP A 61 -11.36 -3.58 15.13
C TRP A 61 -12.18 -3.64 16.41
N GLY A 62 -13.47 -3.97 16.34
CA GLY A 62 -14.39 -3.96 17.49
C GLY A 62 -14.64 -5.31 18.15
N SER A 63 -14.57 -6.42 17.43
CA SER A 63 -15.12 -7.68 17.94
C SER A 63 -14.41 -8.95 17.50
N SER A 64 -13.61 -8.93 16.45
CA SER A 64 -13.07 -10.15 15.85
C SER A 64 -11.58 -10.29 16.10
N LYS A 65 -11.14 -11.48 16.55
CA LYS A 65 -9.72 -11.83 16.64
C LYS A 65 -9.15 -12.31 15.29
N SER A 66 -10.02 -12.67 14.35
CA SER A 66 -9.64 -13.10 13.01
C SER A 66 -10.73 -12.79 11.99
N VAL A 67 -10.31 -12.57 10.74
CA VAL A 67 -11.20 -12.34 9.59
C VAL A 67 -10.70 -13.11 8.38
N THR A 68 -11.66 -13.68 7.60
CA THR A 68 -11.37 -14.30 6.31
C THR A 68 -11.78 -13.33 5.21
N LEU A 69 -10.81 -12.95 4.38
CA LEU A 69 -10.98 -11.97 3.31
C LEU A 69 -11.17 -12.66 1.95
N ARG A 70 -12.02 -12.05 1.12
CA ARG A 70 -12.20 -12.42 -0.29
C ARG A 70 -11.56 -11.34 -1.17
N PRO A 71 -11.06 -11.70 -2.36
CA PRO A 71 -10.48 -10.72 -3.26
C PRO A 71 -11.56 -9.72 -3.74
N THR A 72 -11.21 -8.44 -3.81
CA THR A 72 -12.07 -7.34 -4.27
C THR A 72 -11.67 -6.78 -5.63
N GLY A 73 -10.54 -7.19 -6.16
CA GLY A 73 -10.01 -6.77 -7.46
C GLY A 73 -8.59 -7.29 -7.66
N THR A 74 -8.01 -6.98 -8.82
CA THR A 74 -6.65 -7.39 -9.17
C THR A 74 -5.65 -6.26 -8.96
N VAL A 75 -4.42 -6.62 -8.61
CA VAL A 75 -3.27 -5.71 -8.48
C VAL A 75 -2.16 -6.17 -9.43
N PRO A 76 -1.29 -5.27 -9.94
CA PRO A 76 -0.17 -5.66 -10.79
C PRO A 76 0.69 -6.76 -10.19
N ALA A 77 1.28 -7.60 -11.06
CA ALA A 77 2.28 -8.58 -10.64
C ALA A 77 3.49 -7.88 -9.99
N MET A 78 4.20 -8.56 -9.11
CA MET A 78 5.41 -8.04 -8.44
C MET A 78 5.15 -6.78 -7.59
N THR A 79 3.93 -6.57 -7.11
CA THR A 79 3.62 -5.47 -6.19
C THR A 79 4.44 -5.60 -4.90
N THR A 80 5.15 -4.53 -4.55
CA THR A 80 6.04 -4.48 -3.36
C THR A 80 5.59 -3.42 -2.36
N ASP A 81 4.90 -2.37 -2.80
CA ASP A 81 4.35 -1.37 -1.88
C ASP A 81 3.17 -0.62 -2.51
N ALA A 82 2.41 0.05 -1.67
CA ALA A 82 1.29 0.89 -2.07
C ALA A 82 1.04 2.01 -1.07
N THR A 83 0.59 3.17 -1.57
CA THR A 83 0.32 4.32 -0.72
C THR A 83 -0.84 5.14 -1.26
N TYR A 84 -1.67 5.71 -0.37
CA TYR A 84 -2.65 6.73 -0.73
C TYR A 84 -2.04 8.12 -0.72
N ALA A 85 -2.50 8.97 -1.63
CA ALA A 85 -2.30 10.41 -1.53
C ALA A 85 -3.04 10.96 -0.30
N PRO A 86 -2.50 12.01 0.35
CA PRO A 86 -3.10 12.62 1.55
C PRO A 86 -4.56 13.03 1.41
N ASP A 87 -5.02 13.35 0.19
CA ASP A 87 -6.42 13.71 -0.08
C ASP A 87 -7.37 12.51 -0.16
N GLY A 88 -6.84 11.29 -0.14
CA GLY A 88 -7.62 10.04 -0.21
C GLY A 88 -8.31 9.76 -1.54
N ARG A 89 -7.97 10.51 -2.60
CA ARG A 89 -8.60 10.40 -3.93
C ARG A 89 -7.84 9.53 -4.89
N THR A 90 -6.52 9.51 -4.75
CA THR A 90 -5.62 8.71 -5.57
C THR A 90 -4.76 7.81 -4.72
N TYR A 91 -4.27 6.74 -5.31
CA TYR A 91 -3.26 5.89 -4.69
C TYR A 91 -2.26 5.39 -5.73
N ALA A 92 -1.08 5.03 -5.27
CA ALA A 92 -0.01 4.50 -6.10
C ALA A 92 0.35 3.08 -5.67
N ILE A 93 0.62 2.23 -6.65
CA ILE A 93 1.18 0.90 -6.49
C ILE A 93 2.60 0.91 -7.03
N ARG A 94 3.51 0.30 -6.29
CA ARG A 94 4.88 0.04 -6.74
C ARG A 94 5.07 -1.43 -7.06
N THR A 95 5.85 -1.67 -8.11
CA THR A 95 6.41 -2.98 -8.46
C THR A 95 7.93 -2.87 -8.58
N TYR A 96 8.63 -3.97 -8.82
CA TYR A 96 10.07 -3.91 -9.12
C TYR A 96 10.39 -3.14 -10.41
N PHE A 97 9.45 -3.05 -11.34
CA PHE A 97 9.69 -2.48 -12.68
C PHE A 97 9.20 -1.05 -12.84
N GLY A 98 8.43 -0.53 -11.89
CA GLY A 98 7.85 0.81 -11.97
C GLY A 98 6.69 0.98 -11.01
N GLY A 99 5.77 1.86 -11.36
CA GLY A 99 4.57 2.08 -10.56
C GLY A 99 3.37 2.46 -11.41
N THR A 100 2.22 2.43 -10.80
CA THR A 100 0.95 2.88 -11.40
C THR A 100 0.15 3.66 -10.39
N GLN A 101 -0.32 4.84 -10.78
CA GLN A 101 -1.28 5.62 -10.00
C GLN A 101 -2.69 5.31 -10.47
N PHE A 102 -3.62 5.27 -9.54
CA PHE A 102 -5.05 5.02 -9.77
C PHE A 102 -5.90 6.08 -9.10
N GLN A 103 -7.09 6.32 -9.64
CA GLN A 103 -8.11 7.15 -9.04
C GLN A 103 -9.07 6.30 -8.18
N GLY A 104 -9.55 6.87 -7.08
CA GLY A 104 -10.58 6.27 -6.23
C GLY A 104 -10.06 5.23 -5.25
N SER A 105 -10.86 4.20 -5.02
CA SER A 105 -10.51 3.07 -4.13
C SER A 105 -10.16 1.83 -4.93
N PRO A 106 -9.31 0.91 -4.43
CA PRO A 106 -9.00 -0.34 -5.12
C PRO A 106 -10.25 -1.10 -5.61
N PRO A 107 -10.22 -1.60 -6.85
CA PRO A 107 -9.08 -1.67 -7.77
C PRO A 107 -8.77 -0.38 -8.53
N GLY A 108 -9.52 0.70 -8.33
CA GLY A 108 -9.32 2.01 -8.92
C GLY A 108 -9.69 2.12 -10.40
N THR A 109 -9.63 3.35 -10.90
CA THR A 109 -9.85 3.71 -12.31
C THR A 109 -8.68 4.53 -12.82
N ASP A 110 -8.68 4.84 -14.12
CA ASP A 110 -7.76 5.76 -14.78
C ASP A 110 -6.27 5.49 -14.45
N PRO A 111 -5.76 4.30 -14.76
CA PRO A 111 -4.38 3.95 -14.46
C PRO A 111 -3.41 4.86 -15.23
N ALA A 112 -2.51 5.51 -14.50
CA ALA A 112 -1.42 6.32 -15.04
C ALA A 112 -0.08 5.69 -14.65
N GLU A 113 0.79 5.47 -15.64
CA GLU A 113 2.12 4.93 -15.39
C GLU A 113 2.98 5.94 -14.62
N LEU A 114 3.70 5.47 -13.62
CA LEU A 114 4.65 6.23 -12.82
C LEU A 114 6.06 5.76 -13.16
N ASN A 115 6.88 6.68 -13.68
CA ASN A 115 8.29 6.39 -13.94
C ASN A 115 9.11 6.42 -12.64
N ILE A 116 9.01 5.38 -11.86
CA ILE A 116 9.80 5.19 -10.64
C ILE A 116 11.19 4.58 -10.97
N GLY A 117 11.35 4.08 -12.19
CA GLY A 117 12.54 3.37 -12.66
C GLY A 117 12.61 1.94 -12.11
N PHE A 118 13.32 1.08 -12.85
CA PHE A 118 13.65 -0.26 -12.38
C PHE A 118 14.63 -0.19 -11.21
N ARG A 119 14.30 -0.83 -10.11
CA ARG A 119 15.18 -1.08 -8.98
C ARG A 119 14.97 -2.49 -8.48
N GLY A 120 16.00 -3.30 -8.54
CA GLY A 120 15.96 -4.58 -7.82
C GLY A 120 15.59 -4.31 -6.36
N GLN A 121 14.61 -5.02 -5.82
CA GLN A 121 14.14 -4.88 -4.44
C GLN A 121 13.66 -3.45 -4.07
N GLY A 122 12.89 -2.82 -4.94
CA GLY A 122 12.21 -1.56 -4.63
C GLY A 122 11.03 -1.81 -3.69
N GLU A 123 11.11 -1.36 -2.42
CA GLU A 123 10.17 -1.75 -1.37
C GLU A 123 9.35 -0.59 -0.81
N GLY A 124 9.92 0.61 -0.65
CA GLY A 124 9.21 1.71 -0.01
C GLY A 124 8.64 2.73 -1.00
N LEU A 125 7.39 3.16 -0.77
CA LEU A 125 6.73 4.21 -1.53
C LEU A 125 5.84 5.07 -0.63
N THR A 126 5.91 6.39 -0.77
CA THR A 126 4.99 7.31 -0.08
C THR A 126 4.79 8.60 -0.85
N TYR A 127 3.60 9.21 -0.72
CA TYR A 127 3.36 10.58 -1.21
C TYR A 127 3.99 11.63 -0.29
N SER A 128 4.39 12.75 -0.88
CA SER A 128 4.59 13.97 -0.10
C SER A 128 3.25 14.46 0.47
N TYR A 129 3.32 15.23 1.57
CA TYR A 129 2.13 15.76 2.23
C TYR A 129 1.24 16.61 1.29
N ASP A 130 1.87 17.32 0.35
CA ASP A 130 1.20 18.17 -0.64
C ASP A 130 0.82 17.43 -1.93
N SER A 131 0.99 16.10 -1.97
CA SER A 131 0.69 15.21 -3.11
C SER A 131 1.43 15.55 -4.42
N ARG A 132 2.46 16.41 -4.39
CA ARG A 132 3.22 16.80 -5.60
C ARG A 132 4.35 15.86 -5.95
N PHE A 133 4.75 15.02 -5.04
CA PHE A 133 5.87 14.10 -5.21
C PHE A 133 5.54 12.72 -4.64
N LEU A 134 6.21 11.71 -5.21
CA LEU A 134 6.39 10.42 -4.56
C LEU A 134 7.84 10.32 -4.05
N TYR A 135 8.01 9.71 -2.90
CA TYR A 135 9.30 9.25 -2.40
C TYR A 135 9.36 7.75 -2.49
N ALA A 136 10.47 7.23 -2.97
CA ALA A 136 10.67 5.81 -3.13
C ALA A 136 12.07 5.39 -2.70
N VAL A 137 12.17 4.21 -2.08
CA VAL A 137 13.43 3.64 -1.60
C VAL A 137 13.49 2.15 -1.93
N SER A 138 14.69 1.62 -2.11
CA SER A 138 14.94 0.19 -2.31
C SER A 138 15.69 -0.38 -1.11
N GLU A 139 15.59 -1.67 -0.90
CA GLU A 139 16.43 -2.38 0.07
C GLU A 139 17.92 -2.33 -0.33
N GLY A 140 18.78 -2.51 0.66
CA GLY A 140 20.23 -2.60 0.49
C GLY A 140 20.99 -1.42 1.07
N VAL A 141 22.32 -1.57 1.09
CA VAL A 141 23.23 -0.54 1.59
C VAL A 141 23.39 0.55 0.55
N ASP A 142 23.41 1.81 0.99
CA ASP A 142 23.66 3.02 0.17
C ASP A 142 22.65 3.22 -0.99
N ASN A 143 21.44 2.68 -0.88
CA ASN A 143 20.40 2.96 -1.87
C ASN A 143 19.85 4.38 -1.72
N PRO A 144 19.69 5.11 -2.84
CA PRO A 144 19.21 6.48 -2.81
C PRO A 144 17.72 6.55 -2.45
N LEU A 145 17.35 7.56 -1.67
CA LEU A 145 15.97 8.02 -1.57
C LEU A 145 15.65 8.83 -2.84
N MET A 146 14.68 8.38 -3.59
CA MET A 146 14.23 9.06 -4.81
C MET A 146 13.07 10.01 -4.51
N LYS A 147 13.09 11.18 -5.15
CA LYS A 147 11.99 12.15 -5.16
C LYS A 147 11.50 12.29 -6.60
N ILE A 148 10.25 11.90 -6.85
CA ILE A 148 9.66 11.79 -8.17
C ILE A 148 8.53 12.81 -8.27
N PRO A 149 8.62 13.82 -9.18
CA PRO A 149 7.54 14.76 -9.37
C PRO A 149 6.32 14.08 -9.99
N LEU A 150 5.14 14.44 -9.50
CA LEU A 150 3.87 14.06 -10.11
C LEU A 150 3.42 15.17 -11.06
N PRO A 151 2.68 14.84 -12.14
CA PRO A 151 2.18 15.81 -13.10
C PRO A 151 1.16 16.78 -12.51
#